data_255a073d4ddba40a83b77810dbbd4a8f
#
_entry.id   255a073d4ddba40a83b77810dbbd4a8f
#
_cell.length_a   1.000
_cell.length_b   1.000
_cell.length_c   1.000
_cell.angle_alpha   90.00
_cell.angle_beta   90.00
_cell.angle_gamma   90.00
#
_symmetry.space_group_name_H-M   'P 1'
#
loop_
_entity.id
_entity.type
_entity.pdbx_description
1 polymer ?
#
loop_
_entity_poly.entity_id
_entity_poly.type
_entity_poly.pdbx_seq_one_letter_code
_entity_poly.pdbx_strand_id
1 'polypeptide(L)'
;MLGKIIDGSWRVCFGVTEPNTGLETLKLKTQAVPSGDNYKITGQKIWISSAQVATKMILLARTTPLEEAKKPSEGLSLFFINFDPTQPGLELRKIKKMGGRAVDANEVFFDNYVIPKDSLIGKEGEGFKIVLHGMNAERCLLAGEALGLGYAALHKASNYAKERIIFGRPIGMNQGIQHPLADAYMHLEAAKLATYHASRLYDRSTTDETITQTAVGVACNSAKYLAAEAAFTACERSVLSMGGMGYAQEYHVERYLRECFIPRIAPVSREMIMNYVGEKVLGLPRSY
;
A
#
# COMPACT_ATOMS: atom_id res chain seq x y z
N MET A 1 -24.37 1.68 -4.65
CA MET A 1 -23.05 1.04 -4.63
C MET A 1 -22.41 1.01 -3.24
N LEU A 2 -22.18 2.16 -2.60
CA LEU A 2 -21.48 2.22 -1.31
C LEU A 2 -22.12 1.36 -0.21
N GLY A 3 -23.45 1.31 -0.09
CA GLY A 3 -24.13 0.46 0.90
C GLY A 3 -23.69 -0.99 0.85
N LYS A 4 -23.57 -1.58 -0.34
CA LYS A 4 -23.15 -2.98 -0.54
C LYS A 4 -21.67 -3.25 -0.24
N ILE A 5 -20.83 -2.20 -0.26
CA ILE A 5 -19.44 -2.28 0.17
C ILE A 5 -19.38 -2.20 1.70
N ILE A 6 -20.17 -1.29 2.29
CA ILE A 6 -20.23 -1.08 3.73
C ILE A 6 -20.77 -2.30 4.47
N ASP A 7 -21.83 -2.92 3.95
CA ASP A 7 -22.45 -4.13 4.54
C ASP A 7 -21.69 -5.42 4.22
N GLY A 8 -20.61 -5.36 3.40
CA GLY A 8 -19.76 -6.48 3.04
C GLY A 8 -20.35 -7.43 1.99
N SER A 9 -21.52 -7.13 1.42
CA SER A 9 -22.11 -7.94 0.34
C SER A 9 -21.31 -7.84 -0.97
N TRP A 10 -20.57 -6.73 -1.16
CA TRP A 10 -19.58 -6.58 -2.20
C TRP A 10 -18.18 -6.48 -1.59
N ARG A 11 -17.33 -7.43 -1.95
CA ARG A 11 -15.90 -7.41 -1.64
C ARG A 11 -15.17 -6.88 -2.87
N VAL A 12 -14.40 -5.80 -2.68
CA VAL A 12 -13.76 -5.09 -3.81
C VAL A 12 -12.25 -5.30 -3.74
N CYS A 13 -11.65 -5.68 -4.86
CA CYS A 13 -10.20 -5.65 -5.05
C CYS A 13 -9.79 -4.51 -6.00
N PHE A 14 -8.47 -4.18 -6.00
CA PHE A 14 -7.93 -3.05 -6.75
C PHE A 14 -6.88 -3.52 -7.76
N GLY A 15 -7.18 -3.39 -9.05
CA GLY A 15 -6.38 -3.88 -10.16
C GLY A 15 -5.65 -2.76 -10.92
N VAL A 16 -4.46 -2.37 -10.46
CA VAL A 16 -3.61 -1.34 -11.11
C VAL A 16 -2.28 -1.92 -11.56
N THR A 17 -1.50 -2.47 -10.63
CA THR A 17 -0.11 -2.92 -10.85
C THR A 17 -0.02 -4.04 -11.88
N GLU A 18 0.98 -3.95 -12.77
CA GLU A 18 1.31 -4.99 -13.74
C GLU A 18 2.74 -5.50 -13.53
N PRO A 19 3.11 -6.68 -14.06
CA PRO A 19 4.44 -7.26 -13.86
C PRO A 19 5.60 -6.31 -14.23
N ASN A 20 5.41 -5.48 -15.25
CA ASN A 20 6.44 -4.57 -15.77
C ASN A 20 6.20 -3.09 -15.42
N THR A 21 5.16 -2.78 -14.67
CA THR A 21 4.75 -1.39 -14.37
C THR A 21 4.31 -1.21 -12.92
N GLY A 22 5.17 -1.54 -11.96
CA GLY A 22 4.89 -1.34 -10.54
C GLY A 22 4.89 0.13 -10.13
N LEU A 23 5.92 0.89 -10.54
CA LEU A 23 6.05 2.33 -10.23
C LEU A 23 5.67 3.21 -11.41
N GLU A 24 6.01 2.81 -12.63
CA GLU A 24 5.72 3.56 -13.85
C GLU A 24 4.31 3.27 -14.37
N THR A 25 3.29 3.52 -13.54
CA THR A 25 1.87 3.19 -13.81
C THR A 25 1.36 3.73 -15.15
N LEU A 26 1.91 4.84 -15.63
CA LEU A 26 1.50 5.45 -16.91
C LEU A 26 1.84 4.58 -18.14
N LYS A 27 2.70 3.56 -17.97
CA LYS A 27 3.06 2.62 -19.03
C LYS A 27 2.36 1.26 -18.94
N LEU A 28 1.32 1.13 -18.11
CA LEU A 28 0.54 -0.11 -18.05
C LEU A 28 -0.04 -0.49 -19.42
N LYS A 29 -0.15 -1.80 -19.63
CA LYS A 29 -0.48 -2.41 -20.94
C LYS A 29 -1.85 -3.08 -20.98
N THR A 30 -2.48 -3.39 -19.85
CA THR A 30 -3.84 -3.94 -19.84
C THR A 30 -4.77 -3.02 -20.60
N GLN A 31 -5.43 -3.55 -21.64
CA GLN A 31 -6.28 -2.81 -22.56
C GLN A 31 -7.75 -3.06 -22.25
N ALA A 32 -8.57 -2.06 -22.50
CA ALA A 32 -10.03 -2.12 -22.52
C ALA A 32 -10.50 -1.63 -23.89
N VAL A 33 -10.75 -2.56 -24.81
CA VAL A 33 -11.12 -2.26 -26.20
C VAL A 33 -12.64 -2.23 -26.33
N PRO A 34 -13.25 -1.15 -26.84
CA PRO A 34 -14.70 -1.07 -27.09
C PRO A 34 -15.18 -2.19 -28.01
N SER A 35 -16.30 -2.83 -27.70
CA SER A 35 -16.92 -3.90 -28.50
C SER A 35 -18.45 -3.88 -28.36
N GLY A 36 -19.14 -3.16 -29.23
CA GLY A 36 -20.59 -2.90 -29.11
C GLY A 36 -20.91 -2.16 -27.81
N ASP A 37 -21.80 -2.70 -27.00
CA ASP A 37 -22.19 -2.16 -25.69
C ASP A 37 -21.28 -2.64 -24.52
N ASN A 38 -20.11 -3.15 -24.86
CA ASN A 38 -19.17 -3.70 -23.91
C ASN A 38 -17.74 -3.17 -24.15
N TYR A 39 -16.83 -3.51 -23.20
CA TYR A 39 -15.39 -3.53 -23.43
C TYR A 39 -14.88 -4.96 -23.33
N LYS A 40 -13.85 -5.28 -24.10
CA LYS A 40 -13.04 -6.49 -23.95
C LYS A 40 -11.74 -6.13 -23.25
N ILE A 41 -11.49 -6.77 -22.12
CA ILE A 41 -10.27 -6.56 -21.33
C ILE A 41 -9.26 -7.64 -21.68
N THR A 42 -8.04 -7.22 -22.01
CA THR A 42 -6.91 -8.13 -22.24
C THR A 42 -5.66 -7.58 -21.56
N GLY A 43 -5.00 -8.41 -20.77
CA GLY A 43 -3.79 -8.06 -20.04
C GLY A 43 -3.60 -8.83 -18.75
N GLN A 44 -2.72 -8.34 -17.90
CA GLN A 44 -2.37 -8.99 -16.64
C GLN A 44 -2.20 -7.95 -15.53
N LYS A 45 -2.74 -8.25 -14.35
CA LYS A 45 -2.50 -7.51 -13.12
C LYS A 45 -1.76 -8.42 -12.11
N ILE A 46 -0.96 -7.83 -11.24
CA ILE A 46 -0.20 -8.56 -10.23
C ILE A 46 -0.29 -7.86 -8.87
N TRP A 47 -0.07 -8.61 -7.81
CA TRP A 47 -0.18 -8.16 -6.42
C TRP A 47 -1.59 -7.72 -6.03
N ILE A 48 -2.60 -8.33 -6.64
CA ILE A 48 -4.00 -7.98 -6.36
C ILE A 48 -4.43 -8.66 -5.07
N SER A 49 -4.58 -7.85 -4.03
CA SER A 49 -5.03 -8.30 -2.71
C SER A 49 -6.50 -8.69 -2.73
N SER A 50 -6.85 -9.73 -1.97
CA SER A 50 -8.23 -10.22 -1.79
C SER A 50 -8.94 -10.70 -3.06
N ALA A 51 -8.23 -10.94 -4.16
CA ALA A 51 -8.85 -11.35 -5.42
C ALA A 51 -9.55 -12.72 -5.32
N GLN A 52 -9.12 -13.61 -4.42
CA GLN A 52 -9.76 -14.93 -4.20
C GLN A 52 -11.17 -14.83 -3.64
N VAL A 53 -11.52 -13.71 -3.00
CA VAL A 53 -12.82 -13.52 -2.35
C VAL A 53 -13.57 -12.30 -2.87
N ALA A 54 -12.97 -11.55 -3.78
CA ALA A 54 -13.58 -10.36 -4.36
C ALA A 54 -14.72 -10.75 -5.30
N THR A 55 -15.79 -9.95 -5.28
CA THR A 55 -16.93 -10.02 -6.22
C THR A 55 -16.94 -8.84 -7.18
N LYS A 56 -16.14 -7.82 -6.88
CA LYS A 56 -15.97 -6.60 -7.67
C LYS A 56 -14.49 -6.24 -7.75
N MET A 57 -14.12 -5.55 -8.83
CA MET A 57 -12.77 -4.98 -8.97
C MET A 57 -12.86 -3.55 -9.47
N ILE A 58 -12.04 -2.67 -8.87
CA ILE A 58 -11.69 -1.39 -9.47
C ILE A 58 -10.48 -1.65 -10.37
N LEU A 59 -10.66 -1.55 -11.68
CA LEU A 59 -9.65 -1.86 -12.67
C LEU A 59 -9.20 -0.61 -13.42
N LEU A 60 -7.90 -0.33 -13.40
CA LEU A 60 -7.28 0.67 -14.27
C LEU A 60 -6.78 -0.03 -15.55
N ALA A 61 -7.30 0.37 -16.69
CA ALA A 61 -6.93 -0.18 -17.98
C ALA A 61 -6.79 0.93 -19.04
N ARG A 62 -6.12 0.62 -20.13
CA ARG A 62 -5.88 1.54 -21.24
C ARG A 62 -7.00 1.45 -22.27
N THR A 63 -7.70 2.55 -22.50
CA THR A 63 -8.72 2.70 -23.56
C THR A 63 -8.15 3.34 -24.83
N THR A 64 -7.06 4.11 -24.69
CA THR A 64 -6.33 4.67 -25.84
C THR A 64 -4.89 4.14 -25.81
N PRO A 65 -4.33 3.59 -26.88
CA PRO A 65 -2.95 3.16 -26.98
C PRO A 65 -1.97 4.24 -26.51
N LEU A 66 -0.83 3.83 -25.94
CA LEU A 66 0.13 4.78 -25.36
C LEU A 66 0.66 5.77 -26.40
N GLU A 67 0.88 5.27 -27.62
CA GLU A 67 1.43 6.01 -28.76
C GLU A 67 0.43 7.03 -29.33
N GLU A 68 -0.88 6.82 -29.12
CA GLU A 68 -1.96 7.67 -29.63
C GLU A 68 -2.44 8.68 -28.56
N ALA A 69 -2.10 8.47 -27.30
CA ALA A 69 -2.53 9.33 -26.20
C ALA A 69 -1.75 10.65 -26.21
N LYS A 70 -2.45 11.80 -26.16
CA LYS A 70 -1.80 13.13 -26.06
C LYS A 70 -0.88 13.23 -24.84
N LYS A 71 -1.28 12.63 -23.74
CA LYS A 71 -0.46 12.41 -22.54
C LYS A 71 -0.64 10.97 -22.08
N PRO A 72 0.39 10.29 -21.59
CA PRO A 72 0.29 8.89 -21.13
C PRO A 72 -0.85 8.63 -20.15
N SER A 73 -1.17 9.60 -19.28
CA SER A 73 -2.27 9.52 -18.30
C SER A 73 -3.66 9.58 -18.94
N GLU A 74 -3.80 10.28 -20.06
CA GLU A 74 -5.09 10.47 -20.75
C GLU A 74 -5.54 9.23 -21.56
N GLY A 75 -4.68 8.22 -21.70
CA GLY A 75 -5.04 6.93 -22.26
C GLY A 75 -5.61 5.93 -21.24
N LEU A 76 -5.71 6.30 -19.95
CA LEU A 76 -6.08 5.41 -18.87
C LEU A 76 -7.49 5.68 -18.36
N SER A 77 -8.30 4.62 -18.27
CA SER A 77 -9.69 4.65 -17.80
C SER A 77 -9.88 3.74 -16.60
N LEU A 78 -10.80 4.09 -15.73
CA LEU A 78 -11.10 3.36 -14.50
C LEU A 78 -12.45 2.67 -14.62
N PHE A 79 -12.51 1.41 -14.25
CA PHE A 79 -13.71 0.59 -14.35
C PHE A 79 -14.07 -0.03 -12.99
N PHE A 80 -15.36 -0.13 -12.69
CA PHE A 80 -15.89 -0.91 -11.57
C PHE A 80 -16.60 -2.14 -12.13
N ILE A 81 -15.90 -3.26 -12.19
CA ILE A 81 -16.33 -4.46 -12.87
C ILE A 81 -16.90 -5.52 -11.93
N ASN A 82 -17.80 -6.35 -12.43
CA ASN A 82 -18.06 -7.65 -11.85
C ASN A 82 -16.78 -8.47 -11.94
N PHE A 83 -16.42 -9.15 -10.87
CA PHE A 83 -15.20 -9.94 -10.80
C PHE A 83 -15.59 -11.38 -10.45
N ASP A 84 -15.72 -12.19 -11.49
CA ASP A 84 -16.21 -13.57 -11.38
C ASP A 84 -15.28 -14.53 -12.13
N PRO A 85 -14.41 -15.26 -11.41
CA PRO A 85 -13.46 -16.18 -12.02
C PRO A 85 -14.12 -17.39 -12.73
N THR A 86 -15.43 -17.57 -12.59
CA THR A 86 -16.16 -18.65 -13.32
C THR A 86 -16.49 -18.22 -14.76
N GLN A 87 -16.40 -16.92 -15.06
CA GLN A 87 -16.65 -16.42 -16.41
C GLN A 87 -15.42 -16.63 -17.31
N PRO A 88 -15.63 -16.90 -18.62
CA PRO A 88 -14.55 -17.03 -19.59
C PRO A 88 -13.66 -15.78 -19.62
N GLY A 89 -12.35 -15.97 -19.76
CA GLY A 89 -11.39 -14.90 -19.92
C GLY A 89 -10.86 -14.29 -18.64
N LEU A 90 -11.17 -14.86 -17.47
CA LEU A 90 -10.59 -14.44 -16.20
C LEU A 90 -9.91 -15.61 -15.50
N GLU A 91 -8.62 -15.49 -15.20
CA GLU A 91 -7.84 -16.49 -14.46
C GLU A 91 -7.12 -15.82 -13.28
N LEU A 92 -7.07 -16.50 -12.15
CA LEU A 92 -6.40 -16.07 -10.92
C LEU A 92 -5.30 -17.06 -10.53
N ARG A 93 -4.13 -16.54 -10.16
CA ARG A 93 -3.04 -17.34 -9.58
C ARG A 93 -2.56 -16.71 -8.29
N LYS A 94 -2.62 -17.49 -7.20
CA LYS A 94 -2.20 -17.03 -5.88
C LYS A 94 -0.68 -16.91 -5.78
N ILE A 95 -0.21 -15.78 -5.24
CA ILE A 95 1.21 -15.52 -4.98
C ILE A 95 1.55 -15.93 -3.54
N LYS A 96 2.58 -16.75 -3.35
CA LYS A 96 3.13 -17.06 -2.03
C LYS A 96 3.97 -15.89 -1.54
N LYS A 97 3.70 -15.42 -0.32
CA LYS A 97 4.32 -14.21 0.25
C LYS A 97 5.13 -14.50 1.50
N MET A 98 6.09 -13.63 1.79
CA MET A 98 6.88 -13.64 3.02
C MET A 98 6.01 -13.31 4.24
N GLY A 99 5.19 -12.27 4.16
CA GLY A 99 4.31 -11.78 5.23
C GLY A 99 2.89 -11.48 4.73
N GLY A 100 2.02 -10.96 5.62
CA GLY A 100 0.63 -10.63 5.30
C GLY A 100 -0.18 -11.84 4.81
N ARG A 101 0.05 -13.03 5.38
CA ARG A 101 -0.54 -14.29 4.87
C ARG A 101 -2.03 -14.44 5.12
N ALA A 102 -2.59 -13.62 6.00
CA ALA A 102 -4.02 -13.57 6.26
C ALA A 102 -4.82 -13.00 5.07
N VAL A 103 -4.18 -12.17 4.24
CA VAL A 103 -4.75 -11.63 3.01
C VAL A 103 -4.03 -12.25 1.83
N ASP A 104 -4.76 -12.76 0.84
CA ASP A 104 -4.17 -13.28 -0.39
C ASP A 104 -3.63 -12.15 -1.27
N ALA A 105 -2.68 -12.48 -2.15
CA ALA A 105 -2.23 -11.66 -3.26
C ALA A 105 -2.17 -12.53 -4.52
N ASN A 106 -2.53 -11.96 -5.66
CA ASN A 106 -2.76 -12.72 -6.87
C ASN A 106 -2.19 -12.05 -8.11
N GLU A 107 -1.86 -12.87 -9.08
CA GLU A 107 -1.86 -12.52 -10.49
C GLU A 107 -3.28 -12.67 -11.02
N VAL A 108 -3.70 -11.76 -11.88
CA VAL A 108 -5.01 -11.74 -12.52
C VAL A 108 -4.80 -11.61 -14.02
N PHE A 109 -5.25 -12.59 -14.77
CA PHE A 109 -5.11 -12.62 -16.23
C PHE A 109 -6.47 -12.35 -16.86
N PHE A 110 -6.48 -11.45 -17.82
CA PHE A 110 -7.64 -11.14 -18.65
C PHE A 110 -7.36 -11.55 -20.09
N ASP A 111 -8.20 -12.41 -20.65
CA ASP A 111 -8.18 -12.80 -22.06
C ASP A 111 -9.54 -12.53 -22.68
N ASN A 112 -9.69 -11.37 -23.32
CA ASN A 112 -10.95 -10.91 -23.90
C ASN A 112 -12.13 -10.94 -22.90
N TYR A 113 -11.86 -10.68 -21.62
CA TYR A 113 -12.87 -10.65 -20.57
C TYR A 113 -13.87 -9.52 -20.83
N VAL A 114 -15.14 -9.87 -20.95
CA VAL A 114 -16.19 -8.92 -21.39
C VAL A 114 -16.78 -8.20 -20.16
N ILE A 115 -16.80 -6.88 -20.22
CA ILE A 115 -17.44 -6.03 -19.22
C ILE A 115 -18.41 -5.04 -19.87
N PRO A 116 -19.55 -4.70 -19.24
CA PRO A 116 -20.48 -3.72 -19.76
C PRO A 116 -19.88 -2.30 -19.83
N LYS A 117 -20.35 -1.47 -20.75
CA LYS A 117 -19.91 -0.06 -20.88
C LYS A 117 -20.19 0.79 -19.63
N ASP A 118 -21.26 0.50 -18.91
CA ASP A 118 -21.64 1.19 -17.67
C ASP A 118 -20.72 0.86 -16.49
N SER A 119 -19.77 -0.07 -16.67
CA SER A 119 -18.69 -0.31 -15.71
C SER A 119 -17.68 0.84 -15.63
N LEU A 120 -17.66 1.76 -16.62
CA LEU A 120 -16.75 2.91 -16.64
C LEU A 120 -17.05 3.88 -15.49
N ILE A 121 -16.02 4.26 -14.74
CA ILE A 121 -16.10 5.31 -13.70
C ILE A 121 -15.62 6.63 -14.32
N GLY A 122 -16.48 7.65 -14.32
CA GLY A 122 -16.17 8.94 -14.93
C GLY A 122 -16.14 8.88 -16.45
N LYS A 123 -15.11 9.41 -17.07
CA LYS A 123 -14.92 9.43 -18.54
C LYS A 123 -13.67 8.65 -18.94
N GLU A 124 -13.66 8.17 -20.18
CA GLU A 124 -12.44 7.62 -20.75
C GLU A 124 -11.28 8.63 -20.66
N GLY A 125 -10.09 8.15 -20.34
CA GLY A 125 -8.90 8.98 -20.20
C GLY A 125 -8.75 9.70 -18.86
N GLU A 126 -9.76 9.66 -17.97
CA GLU A 126 -9.69 10.31 -16.64
C GLU A 126 -9.33 9.33 -15.50
N GLY A 127 -9.16 8.05 -15.81
CA GLY A 127 -9.00 7.00 -14.79
C GLY A 127 -7.79 7.21 -13.86
N PHE A 128 -6.66 7.63 -14.39
CA PHE A 128 -5.47 7.88 -13.59
C PHE A 128 -5.66 9.04 -12.60
N LYS A 129 -6.34 10.12 -13.03
CA LYS A 129 -6.68 11.25 -12.16
C LYS A 129 -7.58 10.81 -10.99
N ILE A 130 -8.56 9.96 -11.28
CA ILE A 130 -9.48 9.44 -10.25
C ILE A 130 -8.73 8.58 -9.23
N VAL A 131 -7.85 7.68 -9.69
CA VAL A 131 -7.01 6.84 -8.79
C VAL A 131 -6.17 7.68 -7.84
N LEU A 132 -5.60 8.79 -8.32
CA LEU A 132 -4.75 9.66 -7.48
C LEU A 132 -5.49 10.26 -6.28
N HIS A 133 -6.81 10.45 -6.33
CA HIS A 133 -7.59 10.97 -5.19
C HIS A 133 -7.52 10.05 -3.96
N GLY A 134 -7.49 8.73 -4.14
CA GLY A 134 -7.41 7.76 -3.03
C GLY A 134 -6.00 7.59 -2.45
N MET A 135 -4.96 7.94 -3.20
CA MET A 135 -3.58 7.58 -2.86
C MET A 135 -3.05 8.24 -1.59
N ASN A 136 -3.48 9.46 -1.26
CA ASN A 136 -3.02 10.14 -0.04
C ASN A 136 -3.64 9.52 1.22
N ALA A 137 -4.93 9.18 1.18
CA ALA A 137 -5.60 8.47 2.27
C ALA A 137 -4.95 7.09 2.50
N GLU A 138 -4.67 6.34 1.44
CA GLU A 138 -3.99 5.05 1.52
C GLU A 138 -2.61 5.16 2.19
N ARG A 139 -1.82 6.19 1.87
CA ARG A 139 -0.53 6.43 2.54
C ARG A 139 -0.67 6.65 4.04
N CYS A 140 -1.68 7.39 4.48
CA CYS A 140 -1.97 7.57 5.92
C CYS A 140 -2.37 6.25 6.59
N LEU A 141 -3.19 5.42 5.93
CA LEU A 141 -3.59 4.10 6.44
C LEU A 141 -2.38 3.17 6.59
N LEU A 142 -1.52 3.10 5.57
CA LEU A 142 -0.29 2.29 5.63
C LEU A 142 0.71 2.80 6.66
N ALA A 143 0.76 4.11 6.91
CA ALA A 143 1.54 4.67 8.01
C ALA A 143 0.99 4.17 9.36
N GLY A 144 -0.34 4.17 9.55
CA GLY A 144 -1.00 3.62 10.74
C GLY A 144 -0.73 2.14 10.95
N GLU A 145 -0.81 1.33 9.89
CA GLU A 145 -0.45 -0.10 9.92
C GLU A 145 0.99 -0.31 10.37
N ALA A 146 1.94 0.42 9.77
CA ALA A 146 3.34 0.36 10.13
C ALA A 146 3.56 0.68 11.61
N LEU A 147 2.98 1.77 12.12
CA LEU A 147 3.06 2.14 13.53
C LEU A 147 2.53 1.02 14.43
N GLY A 148 1.38 0.42 14.07
CA GLY A 148 0.80 -0.70 14.82
C GLY A 148 1.75 -1.89 14.93
N LEU A 149 2.41 -2.27 13.85
CA LEU A 149 3.42 -3.36 13.84
C LEU A 149 4.62 -3.02 14.72
N GLY A 150 5.16 -1.80 14.62
CA GLY A 150 6.30 -1.34 15.41
C GLY A 150 5.98 -1.34 16.91
N TYR A 151 4.86 -0.77 17.33
CA TYR A 151 4.44 -0.77 18.74
C TYR A 151 4.18 -2.18 19.28
N ALA A 152 3.54 -3.05 18.51
CA ALA A 152 3.29 -4.43 18.91
C ALA A 152 4.60 -5.19 19.12
N ALA A 153 5.59 -5.00 18.26
CA ALA A 153 6.92 -5.61 18.40
C ALA A 153 7.63 -5.10 19.65
N LEU A 154 7.69 -3.77 19.85
CA LEU A 154 8.33 -3.16 21.04
C LEU A 154 7.66 -3.59 22.34
N HIS A 155 6.33 -3.66 22.36
CA HIS A 155 5.61 -4.13 23.56
C HIS A 155 6.04 -5.55 23.95
N LYS A 156 6.11 -6.47 22.99
CA LYS A 156 6.55 -7.84 23.26
C LYS A 156 8.01 -7.91 23.71
N ALA A 157 8.89 -7.20 23.01
CA ALA A 157 10.31 -7.17 23.36
C ALA A 157 10.57 -6.56 24.75
N SER A 158 9.86 -5.47 25.07
CA SER A 158 9.98 -4.81 26.39
C SER A 158 9.50 -5.71 27.52
N ASN A 159 8.40 -6.45 27.36
CA ASN A 159 7.93 -7.39 28.38
C ASN A 159 8.90 -8.57 28.53
N TYR A 160 9.35 -9.15 27.43
CA TYR A 160 10.37 -10.19 27.46
C TYR A 160 11.66 -9.73 28.17
N ALA A 161 12.12 -8.51 27.90
CA ALA A 161 13.32 -7.96 28.53
C ALA A 161 13.20 -7.74 30.02
N LYS A 162 11.99 -7.53 30.56
CA LYS A 162 11.72 -7.44 32.02
C LYS A 162 11.77 -8.80 32.70
N GLU A 163 11.39 -9.87 32.01
CA GLU A 163 11.20 -11.20 32.59
C GLU A 163 12.40 -12.12 32.37
N ARG A 164 13.08 -12.00 31.23
CA ARG A 164 14.21 -12.87 30.87
C ARG A 164 15.43 -12.60 31.75
N ILE A 165 15.81 -13.58 32.54
CA ILE A 165 16.99 -13.52 33.45
C ILE A 165 18.18 -14.14 32.70
N ILE A 166 19.29 -13.38 32.61
CA ILE A 166 20.61 -13.83 32.14
C ILE A 166 21.66 -13.18 33.06
N PHE A 167 22.67 -13.93 33.46
CA PHE A 167 23.67 -13.46 34.44
C PHE A 167 23.05 -12.94 35.74
N GLY A 168 21.96 -13.59 36.20
CA GLY A 168 21.32 -13.32 37.51
C GLY A 168 20.43 -12.07 37.56
N ARG A 169 20.14 -11.42 36.41
CA ARG A 169 19.29 -10.22 36.33
C ARG A 169 18.50 -10.16 35.04
N PRO A 170 17.38 -9.40 34.98
CA PRO A 170 16.65 -9.16 33.77
C PRO A 170 17.53 -8.54 32.67
N ILE A 171 17.41 -9.03 31.43
CA ILE A 171 18.21 -8.50 30.32
C ILE A 171 17.92 -7.02 30.03
N GLY A 172 16.72 -6.55 30.36
CA GLY A 172 16.31 -5.15 30.26
C GLY A 172 17.13 -4.21 31.16
N MET A 173 17.94 -4.71 32.12
CA MET A 173 18.88 -3.90 32.89
C MET A 173 20.16 -3.54 32.10
N ASN A 174 20.36 -4.11 30.93
CA ASN A 174 21.54 -3.83 30.11
C ASN A 174 21.24 -2.68 29.11
N GLN A 175 22.11 -1.67 29.07
CA GLN A 175 21.98 -0.56 28.11
C GLN A 175 21.96 -1.01 26.67
N GLY A 176 22.68 -2.08 26.31
CA GLY A 176 22.64 -2.70 24.97
C GLY A 176 21.26 -3.22 24.55
N ILE A 177 20.34 -3.43 25.50
CA ILE A 177 18.92 -3.78 25.25
C ILE A 177 18.03 -2.55 25.38
N GLN A 178 18.25 -1.72 26.43
CA GLN A 178 17.39 -0.54 26.68
C GLN A 178 17.48 0.50 25.56
N HIS A 179 18.71 0.88 25.17
CA HIS A 179 18.92 1.99 24.25
C HIS A 179 18.31 1.75 22.87
N PRO A 180 18.51 0.59 22.21
CA PRO A 180 17.87 0.34 20.91
C PRO A 180 16.34 0.32 20.97
N LEU A 181 15.74 -0.17 22.04
CA LEU A 181 14.29 -0.18 22.22
C LEU A 181 13.74 1.22 22.49
N ALA A 182 14.45 2.01 23.32
CA ALA A 182 14.07 3.40 23.61
C ALA A 182 14.19 4.29 22.39
N ASP A 183 15.27 4.16 21.61
CA ASP A 183 15.47 4.88 20.36
C ASP A 183 14.36 4.56 19.34
N ALA A 184 14.05 3.28 19.14
CA ALA A 184 12.97 2.85 18.27
C ALA A 184 11.59 3.41 18.72
N TYR A 185 11.33 3.47 20.02
CA TYR A 185 10.12 4.08 20.57
C TYR A 185 10.03 5.57 20.21
N MET A 186 11.10 6.34 20.38
CA MET A 186 11.13 7.78 20.08
C MET A 186 10.88 8.03 18.58
N HIS A 187 11.44 7.21 17.68
CA HIS A 187 11.19 7.30 16.25
C HIS A 187 9.74 6.97 15.90
N LEU A 188 9.13 5.98 16.56
CA LEU A 188 7.70 5.67 16.37
C LEU A 188 6.81 6.83 16.84
N GLU A 189 7.12 7.48 17.96
CA GLU A 189 6.36 8.65 18.44
C GLU A 189 6.46 9.82 17.45
N ALA A 190 7.66 10.11 16.94
CA ALA A 190 7.84 11.15 15.93
C ALA A 190 7.06 10.84 14.63
N ALA A 191 7.13 9.60 14.16
CA ALA A 191 6.40 9.14 12.99
C ALA A 191 4.87 9.18 13.19
N LYS A 192 4.39 8.85 14.41
CA LYS A 192 2.98 8.96 14.78
C LYS A 192 2.48 10.40 14.70
N LEU A 193 3.23 11.35 15.23
CA LEU A 193 2.88 12.78 15.13
C LEU A 193 2.79 13.24 13.67
N ALA A 194 3.75 12.83 12.82
CA ALA A 194 3.72 13.11 11.39
C ALA A 194 2.50 12.46 10.71
N THR A 195 2.12 11.24 11.10
CA THR A 195 0.97 10.52 10.54
C THR A 195 -0.34 11.22 10.90
N TYR A 196 -0.54 11.60 12.16
CA TYR A 196 -1.72 12.36 12.56
C TYR A 196 -1.79 13.76 11.94
N HIS A 197 -0.63 14.43 11.77
CA HIS A 197 -0.58 15.70 11.04
C HIS A 197 -1.03 15.52 9.59
N ALA A 198 -0.49 14.53 8.88
CA ALA A 198 -0.86 14.25 7.50
C ALA A 198 -2.35 13.92 7.34
N SER A 199 -2.91 13.08 8.22
CA SER A 199 -4.34 12.72 8.21
C SER A 199 -5.23 13.94 8.43
N ARG A 200 -4.93 14.78 9.41
CA ARG A 200 -5.68 16.03 9.65
C ARG A 200 -5.59 17.01 8.48
N LEU A 201 -4.41 17.11 7.85
CA LEU A 201 -4.22 17.98 6.70
C LEU A 201 -5.03 17.47 5.50
N TYR A 202 -5.05 16.14 5.29
CA TYR A 202 -5.88 15.51 4.28
C TYR A 202 -7.36 15.81 4.51
N ASP A 203 -7.89 15.58 5.72
CA ASP A 203 -9.29 15.82 6.04
C ASP A 203 -9.66 17.30 5.82
N ARG A 204 -8.83 18.23 6.30
CA ARG A 204 -9.07 19.66 6.12
C ARG A 204 -9.03 20.08 4.65
N SER A 205 -8.21 19.46 3.83
CA SER A 205 -8.11 19.81 2.40
C SER A 205 -9.40 19.56 1.60
N THR A 206 -10.35 18.84 2.17
CA THR A 206 -11.68 18.65 1.56
C THR A 206 -12.60 19.85 1.69
N THR A 207 -12.32 20.76 2.63
CA THR A 207 -13.17 21.93 2.96
C THR A 207 -12.40 23.25 2.98
N ASP A 208 -11.07 23.22 2.95
CA ASP A 208 -10.18 24.38 3.02
C ASP A 208 -9.34 24.47 1.74
N GLU A 209 -9.78 25.34 0.82
CA GLU A 209 -9.13 25.53 -0.49
C GLU A 209 -7.73 26.15 -0.39
N THR A 210 -7.33 26.71 0.76
CA THR A 210 -5.97 27.24 0.97
C THR A 210 -4.95 26.13 1.12
N ILE A 211 -5.38 24.90 1.43
CA ILE A 211 -4.52 23.73 1.54
C ILE A 211 -4.29 23.12 0.15
N THR A 212 -3.07 23.29 -0.35
CA THR A 212 -2.72 22.78 -1.68
C THR A 212 -2.57 21.26 -1.69
N GLN A 213 -2.92 20.63 -2.82
CA GLN A 213 -2.73 19.18 -3.00
C GLN A 213 -1.25 18.75 -2.91
N THR A 214 -0.33 19.67 -3.23
CA THR A 214 1.11 19.44 -3.03
C THR A 214 1.45 19.35 -1.55
N ALA A 215 0.93 20.24 -0.70
CA ALA A 215 1.17 20.18 0.74
C ALA A 215 0.64 18.88 1.35
N VAL A 216 -0.58 18.47 0.98
CA VAL A 216 -1.16 17.18 1.39
C VAL A 216 -0.28 16.02 0.92
N GLY A 217 0.14 16.02 -0.35
CA GLY A 217 1.00 14.99 -0.91
C GLY A 217 2.34 14.88 -0.18
N VAL A 218 2.97 15.99 0.15
CA VAL A 218 4.23 16.02 0.92
C VAL A 218 4.02 15.42 2.31
N ALA A 219 2.98 15.85 3.04
CA ALA A 219 2.70 15.37 4.38
C ALA A 219 2.41 13.86 4.40
N CYS A 220 1.53 13.37 3.49
CA CYS A 220 1.17 11.94 3.43
C CYS A 220 2.35 11.04 3.01
N ASN A 221 3.17 11.49 2.05
CA ASN A 221 4.38 10.77 1.65
C ASN A 221 5.39 10.71 2.80
N SER A 222 5.66 11.84 3.47
CA SER A 222 6.60 11.91 4.58
C SER A 222 6.14 11.04 5.75
N ALA A 223 4.86 11.09 6.12
CA ALA A 223 4.28 10.27 7.17
C ALA A 223 4.46 8.77 6.89
N LYS A 224 4.11 8.33 5.68
CA LYS A 224 4.25 6.94 5.26
C LYS A 224 5.71 6.46 5.29
N TYR A 225 6.62 7.28 4.80
CA TYR A 225 8.05 7.00 4.83
C TYR A 225 8.56 6.85 6.27
N LEU A 226 8.33 7.86 7.11
CA LEU A 226 8.79 7.87 8.49
C LEU A 226 8.24 6.70 9.31
N ALA A 227 6.93 6.42 9.17
CA ALA A 227 6.30 5.32 9.88
C ALA A 227 6.84 3.95 9.44
N ALA A 228 7.05 3.75 8.14
CA ALA A 228 7.59 2.50 7.61
C ALA A 228 9.04 2.23 8.08
N GLU A 229 9.90 3.26 8.09
CA GLU A 229 11.29 3.14 8.54
C GLU A 229 11.35 2.93 10.06
N ALA A 230 10.57 3.69 10.84
CA ALA A 230 10.52 3.53 12.30
C ALA A 230 10.00 2.16 12.72
N ALA A 231 8.94 1.66 12.05
CA ALA A 231 8.38 0.35 12.31
C ALA A 231 9.37 -0.79 11.98
N PHE A 232 10.06 -0.68 10.85
CA PHE A 232 11.07 -1.66 10.47
C PHE A 232 12.19 -1.75 11.52
N THR A 233 12.73 -0.59 11.92
CA THR A 233 13.75 -0.52 12.98
C THR A 233 13.22 -1.10 14.31
N ALA A 234 12.01 -0.75 14.70
CA ALA A 234 11.40 -1.26 15.93
C ALA A 234 11.24 -2.80 15.91
N CYS A 235 10.75 -3.36 14.79
CA CYS A 235 10.60 -4.80 14.65
C CYS A 235 11.96 -5.52 14.63
N GLU A 236 12.95 -5.00 13.91
CA GLU A 236 14.31 -5.56 13.89
C GLU A 236 14.94 -5.56 15.28
N ARG A 237 14.93 -4.41 15.98
CA ARG A 237 15.48 -4.28 17.34
C ARG A 237 14.76 -5.18 18.32
N SER A 238 13.45 -5.39 18.16
CA SER A 238 12.68 -6.31 18.98
C SER A 238 13.11 -7.76 18.78
N VAL A 239 13.29 -8.21 17.53
CA VAL A 239 13.82 -9.57 17.25
C VAL A 239 15.20 -9.75 17.89
N LEU A 240 16.12 -8.81 17.65
CA LEU A 240 17.49 -8.89 18.18
C LEU A 240 17.53 -8.87 19.71
N SER A 241 16.71 -8.05 20.38
CA SER A 241 16.66 -7.97 21.84
C SER A 241 16.13 -9.26 22.49
N MET A 242 15.29 -10.01 21.80
CA MET A 242 14.76 -11.28 22.28
C MET A 242 15.65 -12.48 21.90
N GLY A 243 16.65 -12.28 21.02
CA GLY A 243 17.54 -13.35 20.57
C GLY A 243 16.78 -14.50 19.89
N GLY A 244 17.07 -15.75 20.24
CA GLY A 244 16.40 -16.93 19.69
C GLY A 244 14.88 -16.91 19.82
N MET A 245 14.34 -16.32 20.90
CA MET A 245 12.90 -16.18 21.11
C MET A 245 12.26 -15.13 20.20
N GLY A 246 13.02 -14.12 19.75
CA GLY A 246 12.57 -13.19 18.71
C GLY A 246 12.47 -13.84 17.33
N TYR A 247 13.19 -14.93 17.11
CA TYR A 247 13.17 -15.74 15.87
C TYR A 247 12.10 -16.85 15.90
N ALA A 248 11.59 -17.19 17.10
CA ALA A 248 10.57 -18.22 17.29
C ALA A 248 9.18 -17.70 16.91
N GLN A 249 8.40 -18.52 16.19
CA GLN A 249 7.06 -18.14 15.71
C GLN A 249 6.06 -17.86 16.84
N GLU A 250 6.19 -18.52 17.98
CA GLU A 250 5.27 -18.40 19.12
C GLU A 250 5.20 -16.98 19.70
N TYR A 251 6.27 -16.19 19.60
CA TYR A 251 6.30 -14.80 20.04
C TYR A 251 5.75 -13.80 19.02
N HIS A 252 5.59 -14.21 17.76
CA HIS A 252 5.09 -13.40 16.64
C HIS A 252 5.95 -12.20 16.24
N VAL A 253 7.04 -11.91 16.92
CA VAL A 253 7.88 -10.74 16.62
C VAL A 253 8.56 -10.89 15.26
N GLU A 254 8.97 -12.12 14.89
CA GLU A 254 9.46 -12.46 13.56
C GLU A 254 8.41 -12.17 12.47
N ARG A 255 7.11 -12.39 12.78
CA ARG A 255 6.02 -12.11 11.86
C ARG A 255 5.86 -10.60 11.65
N TYR A 256 5.92 -9.79 12.71
CA TYR A 256 5.86 -8.34 12.59
C TYR A 256 7.02 -7.80 11.74
N LEU A 257 8.24 -8.35 11.90
CA LEU A 257 9.37 -7.99 11.06
C LEU A 257 9.13 -8.32 9.59
N ARG A 258 8.58 -9.50 9.27
CA ARG A 258 8.24 -9.86 7.89
C ARG A 258 7.14 -8.99 7.30
N GLU A 259 6.14 -8.63 8.09
CA GLU A 259 4.99 -7.82 7.63
C GLU A 259 5.37 -6.35 7.44
N CYS A 260 6.27 -5.79 8.25
CA CYS A 260 6.69 -4.39 8.14
C CYS A 260 7.51 -4.04 6.88
N PHE A 261 7.86 -5.03 6.04
CA PHE A 261 8.41 -4.76 4.71
C PHE A 261 7.37 -4.13 3.76
N ILE A 262 6.09 -4.51 3.89
CA ILE A 262 5.04 -4.01 2.98
C ILE A 262 4.95 -2.49 2.99
N PRO A 263 4.84 -1.79 4.13
CA PRO A 263 4.81 -0.32 4.15
C PRO A 263 6.03 0.37 3.55
N ARG A 264 7.16 -0.33 3.42
CA ARG A 264 8.36 0.22 2.74
C ARG A 264 8.29 0.11 1.22
N ILE A 265 7.47 -0.80 0.70
CA ILE A 265 7.36 -1.14 -0.73
C ILE A 265 6.12 -0.49 -1.35
N ALA A 266 4.96 -0.61 -0.69
CA ALA A 266 3.65 -0.24 -1.22
C ALA A 266 2.99 0.88 -0.36
N PRO A 267 2.05 1.66 -0.94
CA PRO A 267 1.64 1.71 -2.36
C PRO A 267 2.68 2.39 -3.25
N VAL A 268 3.61 3.14 -2.67
CA VAL A 268 4.72 3.82 -3.34
C VAL A 268 6.01 3.48 -2.61
N SER A 269 7.08 3.14 -3.34
CA SER A 269 8.35 2.81 -2.71
C SER A 269 8.96 4.02 -1.98
N ARG A 270 9.80 3.74 -0.99
CA ARG A 270 10.51 4.75 -0.22
C ARG A 270 11.35 5.70 -1.12
N GLU A 271 11.95 5.15 -2.16
CA GLU A 271 12.79 5.90 -3.11
C GLU A 271 11.96 6.91 -3.90
N MET A 272 10.78 6.51 -4.38
CA MET A 272 9.86 7.41 -5.07
C MET A 272 9.32 8.51 -4.15
N ILE A 273 9.12 8.22 -2.87
CA ILE A 273 8.77 9.24 -1.88
C ILE A 273 9.90 10.26 -1.72
N MET A 274 11.14 9.80 -1.61
CA MET A 274 12.31 10.68 -1.53
C MET A 274 12.45 11.55 -2.79
N ASN A 275 12.25 10.97 -3.98
CA ASN A 275 12.22 11.72 -5.24
C ASN A 275 11.15 12.81 -5.21
N TYR A 276 9.93 12.48 -4.76
CA TYR A 276 8.84 13.43 -4.67
C TYR A 276 9.15 14.61 -3.72
N VAL A 277 9.70 14.31 -2.54
CA VAL A 277 10.10 15.35 -1.57
C VAL A 277 11.27 16.17 -2.11
N GLY A 278 12.26 15.54 -2.72
CA GLY A 278 13.38 16.22 -3.38
C GLY A 278 12.90 17.25 -4.42
N GLU A 279 11.98 16.84 -5.29
CA GLU A 279 11.42 17.72 -6.33
C GLU A 279 10.50 18.80 -5.74
N LYS A 280 9.52 18.41 -4.91
CA LYS A 280 8.44 19.34 -4.50
C LYS A 280 8.77 20.23 -3.31
N VAL A 281 9.70 19.84 -2.46
CA VAL A 281 10.07 20.58 -1.25
C VAL A 281 11.43 21.25 -1.43
N LEU A 282 12.43 20.51 -1.92
CA LEU A 282 13.79 21.01 -2.03
C LEU A 282 14.08 21.68 -3.38
N GLY A 283 13.14 21.62 -4.33
CA GLY A 283 13.31 22.24 -5.66
C GLY A 283 14.39 21.57 -6.52
N LEU A 284 14.75 20.32 -6.22
CA LEU A 284 15.76 19.60 -6.98
C LEU A 284 15.23 19.20 -8.36
N PRO A 285 16.08 19.07 -9.38
CA PRO A 285 15.68 18.58 -10.69
C PRO A 285 15.06 17.18 -10.59
N ARG A 286 14.09 16.93 -11.45
CA ARG A 286 13.45 15.60 -11.55
C ARG A 286 14.49 14.53 -11.91
N SER A 287 14.50 13.42 -11.19
CA SER A 287 15.53 12.37 -11.30
C SER A 287 15.20 11.24 -12.29
N TYR A 288 13.97 11.22 -12.87
CA TYR A 288 13.51 10.16 -13.80
C TYR A 288 12.52 10.71 -14.82
#